data_4f7e0aa4828f13fc712c9a483957267d
#
_entry.id   4f7e0aa4828f13fc712c9a483957267d
#
_cell.length_a   1.000
_cell.length_b   1.000
_cell.length_c   1.000
_cell.angle_alpha   90.00
_cell.angle_beta   90.00
_cell.angle_gamma   90.00
#
_symmetry.space_group_name_H-M   'P 1'
#
loop_
_entity.id
_entity.type
_entity.pdbx_description
1 polymer ?
#
loop_
_entity_poly.entity_id
_entity_poly.type
_entity_poly.pdbx_seq_one_letter_code
_entity_poly.pdbx_strand_id
1 'polypeptide(L)'
;MYQSALPCDFALPAEWEPQSAIMLTWPHGGTDWKTYLRQITNTYLELADIITRYEQLLVVTPIVESTRRMLAERLSDGQMNRVHLYEMDTNDTWARDHGPISMVSRGRRNSHVIPIHLLDFKFNGWGEKFAWQKDNAINLQLYYQGAFDAAMENHQGFVLEGGSIESDGKGTIFTTSQCLLAPHRNQPFTRENIDSLLKTFFFAKQVVWLDHGNLVGDDTDGHIDTIVRVAPHDTLLYVGCDDPEDEQYEDFQALEKQLKKLFNYEGYPYRLLKLPMPDAIYDEGDRLTTDKGSKGDRLPATYANFLILNGAVIYPTYNQPEKDEEAKRQIQLAFPDREVIGVDSLTIIRQHGSIHCLTMQLPAGAIK
;
A
#
# COMPACT_ATOMS: atom_id res chain seq x y z
N MET A 1 4.09 -23.26 17.21
CA MET A 1 2.71 -22.99 16.77
C MET A 1 2.45 -21.52 17.07
N TYR A 2 2.23 -20.71 16.03
CA TYR A 2 1.76 -19.35 16.20
C TYR A 2 0.31 -19.43 16.70
N GLN A 3 0.06 -18.97 17.91
CA GLN A 3 -1.31 -18.72 18.39
C GLN A 3 -1.44 -17.20 18.52
N SER A 4 -2.44 -16.61 17.85
CA SER A 4 -2.79 -15.22 18.11
C SER A 4 -3.26 -15.11 19.56
N ALA A 5 -2.68 -14.16 20.29
CA ALA A 5 -3.12 -13.82 21.65
C ALA A 5 -4.43 -13.01 21.66
N LEU A 6 -4.87 -12.55 20.48
CA LEU A 6 -6.06 -11.72 20.33
C LEU A 6 -7.37 -12.52 20.49
N PRO A 7 -8.42 -11.91 21.06
CA PRO A 7 -9.76 -12.45 21.00
C PRO A 7 -10.25 -12.63 19.55
N CYS A 8 -11.08 -13.64 19.29
CA CYS A 8 -11.59 -13.95 17.94
C CYS A 8 -12.57 -12.90 17.35
N ASP A 9 -12.83 -11.80 18.06
CA ASP A 9 -13.63 -10.69 17.61
C ASP A 9 -12.82 -9.57 16.89
N PHE A 10 -11.51 -9.76 16.70
CA PHE A 10 -10.68 -8.87 15.89
C PHE A 10 -10.72 -9.27 14.42
N ALA A 11 -10.58 -8.28 13.55
CA ALA A 11 -10.46 -8.48 12.10
C ALA A 11 -9.49 -7.47 11.49
N LEU A 12 -8.86 -7.85 10.40
CA LEU A 12 -8.17 -6.91 9.52
C LEU A 12 -9.22 -6.03 8.85
N PRO A 13 -9.24 -4.69 9.09
CA PRO A 13 -10.22 -3.81 8.48
C PRO A 13 -9.99 -3.71 6.97
N ALA A 14 -11.02 -3.33 6.24
CA ALA A 14 -10.86 -2.85 4.89
C ALA A 14 -10.23 -1.45 4.89
N GLU A 15 -9.46 -1.10 3.86
CA GLU A 15 -8.78 0.20 3.82
C GLU A 15 -9.73 1.40 3.77
N TRP A 16 -10.96 1.22 3.28
CA TRP A 16 -11.97 2.29 3.27
C TRP A 16 -12.71 2.49 4.60
N GLU A 17 -12.41 1.70 5.63
CA GLU A 17 -12.95 1.93 6.97
C GLU A 17 -12.33 3.20 7.59
N PRO A 18 -12.99 3.81 8.61
CA PRO A 18 -12.50 5.06 9.19
C PRO A 18 -11.05 4.96 9.68
N GLN A 19 -10.27 5.98 9.35
CA GLN A 19 -8.85 6.09 9.66
C GLN A 19 -8.58 7.28 10.60
N SER A 20 -7.52 7.19 11.41
CA SER A 20 -6.98 8.33 12.19
C SER A 20 -5.94 9.08 11.40
N ALA A 21 -5.07 8.35 10.71
CA ALA A 21 -3.92 8.95 10.05
C ALA A 21 -3.38 8.09 8.91
N ILE A 22 -2.61 8.74 8.05
CA ILE A 22 -1.66 8.09 7.14
C ILE A 22 -0.24 8.28 7.69
N MET A 23 0.55 7.23 7.64
CA MET A 23 1.99 7.23 7.93
C MET A 23 2.79 7.37 6.64
N LEU A 24 3.79 8.25 6.65
CA LEU A 24 4.81 8.42 5.61
C LEU A 24 6.21 8.27 6.22
N THR A 25 7.12 7.68 5.48
CA THR A 25 8.55 7.70 5.75
C THR A 25 9.21 8.65 4.76
N TRP A 26 9.80 9.75 5.27
CA TRP A 26 10.20 10.92 4.46
C TRP A 26 11.49 10.68 3.67
N PRO A 27 11.54 11.05 2.38
CA PRO A 27 12.75 10.89 1.58
C PRO A 27 13.87 11.82 2.06
N HIS A 28 15.10 11.33 2.02
CA HIS A 28 16.29 12.10 2.38
C HIS A 28 17.53 11.68 1.56
N GLY A 29 18.62 12.42 1.69
CA GLY A 29 19.82 12.20 0.89
C GLY A 29 20.59 10.89 1.17
N GLY A 30 20.15 10.10 2.12
CA GLY A 30 20.69 8.77 2.44
C GLY A 30 19.85 7.61 1.89
N THR A 31 18.77 7.89 1.16
CA THR A 31 17.92 6.91 0.48
C THR A 31 18.27 6.85 -1.02
N ASP A 32 17.71 5.88 -1.73
CA ASP A 32 17.90 5.73 -3.18
C ASP A 32 17.27 6.88 -3.98
N TRP A 33 16.47 7.73 -3.33
CA TRP A 33 15.95 8.98 -3.89
C TRP A 33 16.97 10.09 -4.10
N LYS A 34 18.23 9.91 -3.68
CA LYS A 34 19.26 10.97 -3.71
C LYS A 34 19.32 11.71 -5.04
N THR A 35 19.22 11.01 -6.16
CA THR A 35 19.27 11.58 -7.51
C THR A 35 18.03 12.43 -7.83
N TYR A 36 16.87 12.05 -7.31
CA TYR A 36 15.56 12.65 -7.55
C TYR A 36 14.98 13.33 -6.31
N LEU A 37 15.84 13.65 -5.31
CA LEU A 37 15.39 14.08 -3.98
C LEU A 37 14.45 15.28 -4.02
N ARG A 38 14.74 16.27 -4.87
CA ARG A 38 13.90 17.46 -5.03
C ARG A 38 12.52 17.11 -5.58
N GLN A 39 12.48 16.26 -6.60
CA GLN A 39 11.24 15.86 -7.26
C GLN A 39 10.37 15.05 -6.31
N ILE A 40 10.93 14.02 -5.68
CA ILE A 40 10.17 13.20 -4.73
C ILE A 40 9.72 13.98 -3.50
N THR A 41 10.54 14.92 -2.99
CA THR A 41 10.12 15.78 -1.89
C THR A 41 8.92 16.64 -2.26
N ASN A 42 8.83 17.15 -3.48
CA ASN A 42 7.66 17.89 -3.96
C ASN A 42 6.41 17.01 -4.01
N THR A 43 6.52 15.76 -4.45
CA THR A 43 5.42 14.79 -4.42
C THR A 43 4.97 14.50 -2.98
N TYR A 44 5.90 14.33 -2.04
CA TYR A 44 5.58 14.15 -0.63
C TYR A 44 4.88 15.36 0.00
N LEU A 45 5.28 16.56 -0.38
CA LEU A 45 4.60 17.79 0.05
C LEU A 45 3.19 17.89 -0.53
N GLU A 46 2.96 17.43 -1.76
CA GLU A 46 1.64 17.36 -2.36
C GLU A 46 0.77 16.31 -1.65
N LEU A 47 1.30 15.11 -1.41
CA LEU A 47 0.61 14.09 -0.64
C LEU A 47 0.25 14.59 0.78
N ALA A 48 1.19 15.25 1.47
CA ALA A 48 0.95 15.82 2.80
C ALA A 48 -0.16 16.88 2.79
N ASP A 49 -0.20 17.76 1.77
CA ASP A 49 -1.26 18.76 1.61
C ASP A 49 -2.62 18.08 1.40
N ILE A 50 -2.72 17.06 0.55
CA ILE A 50 -3.98 16.37 0.30
C ILE A 50 -4.41 15.57 1.56
N ILE A 51 -3.53 14.75 2.13
CA ILE A 51 -3.83 13.88 3.28
C ILE A 51 -4.35 14.73 4.46
N THR A 52 -3.67 15.83 4.79
CA THR A 52 -4.03 16.67 5.94
C THR A 52 -5.33 17.45 5.80
N ARG A 53 -5.97 17.44 4.63
CA ARG A 53 -7.35 17.93 4.47
C ARG A 53 -8.38 16.98 5.08
N TYR A 54 -8.09 15.68 5.08
CA TYR A 54 -9.05 14.62 5.43
C TYR A 54 -8.74 13.95 6.77
N GLU A 55 -7.46 13.79 7.13
CA GLU A 55 -7.03 13.06 8.32
C GLU A 55 -5.67 13.54 8.83
N GLN A 56 -5.15 12.91 9.88
CA GLN A 56 -3.84 13.24 10.42
C GLN A 56 -2.73 12.60 9.58
N LEU A 57 -1.53 13.14 9.70
CA LEU A 57 -0.34 12.69 9.01
C LEU A 57 0.76 12.37 10.04
N LEU A 58 1.20 11.13 10.10
CA LEU A 58 2.36 10.70 10.86
C LEU A 58 3.57 10.60 9.93
N VAL A 59 4.63 11.31 10.23
CA VAL A 59 5.84 11.36 9.40
C VAL A 59 7.05 10.88 10.20
N VAL A 60 7.73 9.87 9.68
CA VAL A 60 9.02 9.39 10.18
C VAL A 60 10.13 9.97 9.32
N THR A 61 11.17 10.54 9.94
CA THR A 61 12.26 11.21 9.22
C THR A 61 13.51 11.37 10.10
N PRO A 62 14.73 11.22 9.55
CA PRO A 62 15.96 11.56 10.28
C PRO A 62 16.27 13.08 10.28
N ILE A 63 15.48 13.90 9.59
CA ILE A 63 15.73 15.35 9.38
C ILE A 63 14.51 16.20 9.80
N VAL A 64 13.99 15.97 11.01
CA VAL A 64 12.74 16.56 11.53
C VAL A 64 12.63 18.06 11.31
N GLU A 65 13.64 18.85 11.69
CA GLU A 65 13.57 20.31 11.59
C GLU A 65 13.51 20.80 10.14
N SER A 66 14.19 20.10 9.22
CA SER A 66 14.11 20.41 7.79
C SER A 66 12.75 20.03 7.23
N THR A 67 12.25 18.84 7.56
CA THR A 67 10.93 18.36 7.14
C THR A 67 9.83 19.27 7.66
N ARG A 68 9.90 19.68 8.93
CA ARG A 68 8.94 20.64 9.53
C ARG A 68 8.87 21.95 8.77
N ARG A 69 10.03 22.52 8.40
CA ARG A 69 10.08 23.78 7.63
C ARG A 69 9.44 23.62 6.25
N MET A 70 9.80 22.57 5.52
CA MET A 70 9.23 22.29 4.20
C MET A 70 7.70 22.12 4.25
N LEU A 71 7.20 21.40 5.25
CA LEU A 71 5.76 21.23 5.46
C LEU A 71 5.09 22.57 5.83
N ALA A 72 5.67 23.37 6.72
CA ALA A 72 5.12 24.67 7.12
C ALA A 72 5.13 25.71 6.00
N GLU A 73 6.00 25.60 5.00
CA GLU A 73 5.97 26.44 3.80
C GLU A 73 4.83 26.05 2.83
N ARG A 74 4.33 24.82 2.93
CA ARG A 74 3.30 24.26 2.03
C ARG A 74 1.91 24.22 2.65
N LEU A 75 1.82 23.85 3.93
CA LEU A 75 0.58 23.60 4.64
C LEU A 75 0.10 24.84 5.40
N SER A 76 -1.22 24.99 5.56
CA SER A 76 -1.81 25.96 6.49
C SER A 76 -1.54 25.56 7.95
N ASP A 77 -1.68 26.52 8.88
CA ASP A 77 -1.56 26.26 10.32
C ASP A 77 -2.52 25.15 10.80
N GLY A 78 -3.74 25.13 10.25
CA GLY A 78 -4.72 24.10 10.56
C GLY A 78 -4.32 22.70 10.10
N GLN A 79 -3.63 22.60 8.97
CA GLN A 79 -3.09 21.33 8.47
C GLN A 79 -1.84 20.93 9.26
N MET A 80 -0.95 21.87 9.60
CA MET A 80 0.23 21.60 10.43
C MET A 80 -0.13 21.03 11.81
N ASN A 81 -1.27 21.43 12.38
CA ASN A 81 -1.77 20.86 13.64
C ASN A 81 -2.18 19.36 13.53
N ARG A 82 -2.28 18.83 12.31
CA ARG A 82 -2.57 17.42 12.03
C ARG A 82 -1.31 16.62 11.70
N VAL A 83 -0.11 17.24 11.73
CA VAL A 83 1.16 16.59 11.40
C VAL A 83 1.92 16.21 12.66
N HIS A 84 2.25 14.93 12.76
CA HIS A 84 3.05 14.36 13.84
C HIS A 84 4.40 13.90 13.27
N LEU A 85 5.50 14.52 13.71
CA LEU A 85 6.85 14.24 13.23
C LEU A 85 7.62 13.44 14.27
N TYR A 86 8.21 12.32 13.85
CA TYR A 86 9.05 11.45 14.68
C TYR A 86 10.45 11.33 14.07
N GLU A 87 11.48 11.58 14.92
CA GLU A 87 12.87 11.48 14.50
C GLU A 87 13.35 10.05 14.59
N MET A 88 13.71 9.47 13.44
CA MET A 88 14.27 8.12 13.32
C MET A 88 15.12 8.01 12.07
N ASP A 89 16.17 7.20 12.17
CA ASP A 89 16.92 6.75 11.00
C ASP A 89 16.07 5.78 10.15
N THR A 90 16.12 5.95 8.83
CA THR A 90 15.45 5.06 7.87
C THR A 90 16.42 4.57 6.81
N ASN A 91 16.09 3.45 6.15
CA ASN A 91 16.79 3.00 4.96
C ASN A 91 16.14 3.58 3.71
N ASP A 92 14.79 3.53 3.63
CA ASP A 92 14.01 4.00 2.50
C ASP A 92 12.64 4.56 2.94
N THR A 93 11.67 4.65 2.03
CA THR A 93 10.44 5.43 2.18
C THR A 93 9.14 4.60 2.10
N TRP A 94 9.24 3.29 2.00
CA TRP A 94 8.12 2.40 1.65
C TRP A 94 7.30 2.01 2.89
N ALA A 95 6.57 3.01 3.43
CA ALA A 95 5.78 2.85 4.65
C ALA A 95 4.72 1.74 4.56
N ARG A 96 4.20 1.45 3.38
CA ARG A 96 3.26 0.36 3.14
C ARG A 96 3.81 -0.99 3.59
N ASP A 97 5.09 -1.23 3.35
CA ASP A 97 5.68 -2.56 3.49
C ASP A 97 6.33 -2.79 4.85
N HIS A 98 6.84 -1.74 5.49
CA HIS A 98 7.39 -1.84 6.84
C HIS A 98 6.42 -1.36 7.93
N GLY A 99 5.33 -0.65 7.58
CA GLY A 99 4.36 -0.13 8.55
C GLY A 99 3.57 -1.24 9.27
N PRO A 100 2.96 -0.94 10.43
CA PRO A 100 2.25 -1.95 11.21
C PRO A 100 0.92 -2.34 10.55
N ILE A 101 0.62 -3.62 10.49
CA ILE A 101 -0.68 -4.11 10.03
C ILE A 101 -1.67 -4.06 11.19
N SER A 102 -2.79 -3.35 11.01
CA SER A 102 -3.71 -3.03 12.09
C SER A 102 -4.89 -3.98 12.15
N MET A 103 -5.19 -4.50 13.35
CA MET A 103 -6.40 -5.27 13.65
C MET A 103 -7.35 -4.44 14.50
N VAL A 104 -8.66 -4.46 14.17
CA VAL A 104 -9.69 -3.73 14.91
C VAL A 104 -10.70 -4.69 15.52
N SER A 105 -11.17 -4.39 16.73
CA SER A 105 -12.21 -5.19 17.38
C SER A 105 -13.58 -4.98 16.70
N ARG A 106 -14.28 -6.08 16.44
CA ARG A 106 -15.66 -6.14 15.94
C ARG A 106 -16.68 -6.45 17.04
N GLY A 107 -16.20 -6.58 18.29
CA GLY A 107 -17.01 -6.91 19.44
C GLY A 107 -18.06 -5.84 19.80
N ARG A 108 -19.02 -6.20 20.65
CA ARG A 108 -20.05 -5.25 21.14
C ARG A 108 -19.38 -4.12 21.90
N ARG A 109 -19.59 -2.90 21.46
CA ARG A 109 -19.04 -1.69 22.05
C ARG A 109 -19.74 -1.38 23.38
N ASN A 110 -19.06 -1.66 24.51
CA ASN A 110 -19.43 -1.12 25.81
C ASN A 110 -18.64 0.16 26.16
N SER A 111 -17.73 0.59 25.30
CA SER A 111 -16.92 1.81 25.43
C SER A 111 -16.89 2.59 24.12
N HIS A 112 -16.56 3.88 24.19
CA HIS A 112 -16.33 4.73 23.00
C HIS A 112 -14.99 4.44 22.31
N VAL A 113 -14.13 3.63 22.90
CA VAL A 113 -12.82 3.26 22.37
C VAL A 113 -12.93 1.90 21.68
N ILE A 114 -12.51 1.83 20.44
CA ILE A 114 -12.36 0.57 19.69
C ILE A 114 -10.98 0.03 20.00
N PRO A 115 -10.85 -1.17 20.60
CA PRO A 115 -9.55 -1.78 20.78
C PRO A 115 -8.85 -2.03 19.44
N ILE A 116 -7.59 -1.62 19.36
CA ILE A 116 -6.75 -1.77 18.17
C ILE A 116 -5.49 -2.51 18.57
N HIS A 117 -5.06 -3.44 17.74
CA HIS A 117 -3.78 -4.10 17.82
C HIS A 117 -2.98 -3.86 16.54
N LEU A 118 -1.74 -3.46 16.70
CA LEU A 118 -0.78 -3.29 15.62
C LEU A 118 0.10 -4.54 15.58
N LEU A 119 0.06 -5.25 14.48
CA LEU A 119 0.88 -6.44 14.25
C LEU A 119 2.18 -6.00 13.59
N ASP A 120 3.29 -6.17 14.29
CA ASP A 120 4.63 -5.80 13.83
C ASP A 120 5.28 -7.02 13.14
N PHE A 121 4.98 -7.20 11.86
CA PHE A 121 5.59 -8.22 11.02
C PHE A 121 7.01 -7.86 10.61
N LYS A 122 7.80 -8.86 10.26
CA LYS A 122 9.16 -8.63 9.77
C LYS A 122 9.10 -8.07 8.35
N PHE A 123 9.69 -6.90 8.17
CA PHE A 123 10.10 -6.39 6.87
C PHE A 123 11.57 -6.76 6.64
N ASN A 124 11.89 -7.36 5.49
CA ASN A 124 13.26 -7.79 5.18
C ASN A 124 13.76 -7.31 3.82
N GLY A 125 13.25 -6.15 3.35
CA GLY A 125 13.70 -5.57 2.09
C GLY A 125 13.33 -6.41 0.87
N TRP A 126 12.07 -6.89 0.84
CA TRP A 126 11.49 -7.70 -0.25
C TRP A 126 12.29 -8.96 -0.58
N GLY A 127 12.64 -9.72 0.46
CA GLY A 127 13.44 -10.93 0.31
C GLY A 127 14.96 -10.67 0.32
N GLU A 128 15.41 -9.73 1.14
CA GLU A 128 16.81 -9.38 1.38
C GLU A 128 17.52 -8.74 0.16
N LYS A 129 16.76 -8.12 -0.75
CA LYS A 129 17.30 -7.42 -1.93
C LYS A 129 17.91 -6.06 -1.57
N PHE A 130 17.37 -5.39 -0.54
CA PHE A 130 17.74 -4.03 -0.13
C PHE A 130 18.05 -3.97 1.38
N ALA A 131 18.69 -2.89 1.83
CA ALA A 131 18.86 -2.61 3.26
C ALA A 131 17.50 -2.33 3.91
N TRP A 132 17.23 -2.92 5.09
CA TRP A 132 15.89 -2.91 5.68
C TRP A 132 15.87 -2.74 7.21
N GLN A 133 17.00 -2.89 7.86
CA GLN A 133 17.05 -3.04 9.33
C GLN A 133 16.52 -1.81 10.08
N LYS A 134 16.74 -0.61 9.53
CA LYS A 134 16.23 0.64 10.12
C LYS A 134 14.72 0.74 9.94
N ASP A 135 14.23 0.42 8.74
CA ASP A 135 12.81 0.50 8.41
C ASP A 135 12.00 -0.54 9.21
N ASN A 136 12.50 -1.76 9.34
CA ASN A 136 11.90 -2.79 10.20
C ASN A 136 11.82 -2.40 11.68
N ALA A 137 12.64 -1.48 12.15
CA ALA A 137 12.64 -1.02 13.54
C ALA A 137 11.66 0.15 13.81
N ILE A 138 11.07 0.75 12.78
CA ILE A 138 10.25 1.97 12.90
C ILE A 138 9.03 1.75 13.78
N ASN A 139 8.28 0.67 13.56
CA ASN A 139 7.03 0.40 14.31
C ASN A 139 7.28 0.34 15.81
N LEU A 140 8.29 -0.40 16.22
CA LEU A 140 8.64 -0.56 17.63
C LEU A 140 9.13 0.75 18.23
N GLN A 141 9.90 1.55 17.49
CA GLN A 141 10.37 2.85 17.96
C GLN A 141 9.20 3.85 18.11
N LEU A 142 8.26 3.90 17.15
CA LEU A 142 7.03 4.71 17.24
C LEU A 142 6.20 4.32 18.46
N TYR A 143 6.06 3.02 18.72
CA TYR A 143 5.35 2.51 19.89
C TYR A 143 5.96 3.00 21.19
N TYR A 144 7.29 2.90 21.36
CA TYR A 144 8.00 3.37 22.55
C TYR A 144 8.00 4.89 22.70
N GLN A 145 7.92 5.63 21.60
CA GLN A 145 7.75 7.09 21.63
C GLN A 145 6.30 7.51 21.91
N GLY A 146 5.38 6.55 22.06
CA GLY A 146 3.98 6.81 22.40
C GLY A 146 3.16 7.40 21.25
N ALA A 147 3.55 7.15 20.00
CA ALA A 147 2.82 7.57 18.81
C ALA A 147 1.44 6.90 18.71
N PHE A 148 1.33 5.67 19.17
CA PHE A 148 0.13 4.85 19.04
C PHE A 148 -0.71 4.82 20.32
N ASP A 149 -2.03 4.84 20.18
CA ASP A 149 -3.02 4.51 21.23
C ASP A 149 -3.59 3.11 20.95
N ALA A 150 -2.70 2.14 20.83
CA ALA A 150 -2.99 0.77 20.44
C ALA A 150 -2.01 -0.18 21.13
N ALA A 151 -2.42 -1.44 21.29
CA ALA A 151 -1.48 -2.49 21.68
C ALA A 151 -0.64 -2.92 20.48
N MET A 152 0.60 -3.35 20.71
CA MET A 152 1.48 -3.88 19.66
C MET A 152 1.81 -5.34 19.93
N GLU A 153 1.74 -6.17 18.90
CA GLU A 153 2.13 -7.57 18.93
C GLU A 153 3.32 -7.84 18.03
N ASN A 154 4.29 -8.57 18.55
CA ASN A 154 5.50 -8.95 17.81
C ASN A 154 5.24 -10.15 16.92
N HIS A 155 5.31 -9.95 15.61
CA HIS A 155 5.23 -10.97 14.55
C HIS A 155 6.52 -11.06 13.73
N GLN A 156 7.66 -10.60 14.29
CA GLN A 156 8.98 -10.58 13.62
C GLN A 156 9.51 -11.98 13.21
N GLY A 157 8.81 -13.04 13.57
CA GLY A 157 9.09 -14.42 13.09
C GLY A 157 8.48 -14.75 11.72
N PHE A 158 7.72 -13.83 11.13
CA PHE A 158 7.09 -14.02 9.82
C PHE A 158 7.26 -12.75 8.96
N VAL A 159 7.75 -12.91 7.73
CA VAL A 159 7.92 -11.80 6.79
C VAL A 159 6.60 -11.52 6.11
N LEU A 160 6.11 -10.29 6.23
CA LEU A 160 4.89 -9.86 5.55
C LEU A 160 4.91 -8.35 5.30
N GLU A 161 4.88 -7.97 4.06
CA GLU A 161 4.75 -6.59 3.59
C GLU A 161 3.26 -6.22 3.49
N GLY A 162 2.90 -4.99 3.87
CA GLY A 162 1.51 -4.52 3.79
C GLY A 162 0.96 -4.48 2.37
N GLY A 163 1.82 -4.21 1.37
CA GLY A 163 1.45 -4.21 -0.05
C GLY A 163 1.19 -5.60 -0.63
N SER A 164 1.59 -6.67 0.07
CA SER A 164 1.38 -8.05 -0.35
C SER A 164 -0.02 -8.60 -0.06
N ILE A 165 -0.84 -7.86 0.70
CA ILE A 165 -2.19 -8.29 1.09
C ILE A 165 -3.23 -7.19 0.89
N GLU A 166 -4.47 -7.62 0.59
CA GLU A 166 -5.67 -6.78 0.59
C GLU A 166 -6.76 -7.43 1.46
N SER A 167 -7.66 -6.61 2.03
CA SER A 167 -8.74 -7.09 2.91
C SER A 167 -10.09 -6.51 2.54
N ASP A 168 -11.13 -7.33 2.57
CA ASP A 168 -12.52 -6.90 2.44
C ASP A 168 -13.15 -6.43 3.78
N GLY A 169 -12.41 -6.53 4.89
CA GLY A 169 -12.93 -6.22 6.24
C GLY A 169 -13.95 -7.23 6.77
N LYS A 170 -14.32 -8.26 5.98
CA LYS A 170 -15.34 -9.27 6.31
C LYS A 170 -14.74 -10.67 6.56
N GLY A 171 -13.42 -10.78 6.39
CA GLY A 171 -12.64 -12.00 6.64
C GLY A 171 -12.09 -12.66 5.37
N THR A 172 -12.08 -11.97 4.23
CA THR A 172 -11.34 -12.40 3.05
C THR A 172 -10.02 -11.61 2.97
N ILE A 173 -8.91 -12.33 2.84
CA ILE A 173 -7.59 -11.79 2.52
C ILE A 173 -7.27 -12.18 1.08
N PHE A 174 -6.80 -11.22 0.30
CA PHE A 174 -6.29 -11.46 -1.05
C PHE A 174 -4.78 -11.29 -1.03
N THR A 175 -4.09 -12.10 -1.80
CA THR A 175 -2.63 -12.06 -1.97
C THR A 175 -2.24 -12.67 -3.30
N THR A 176 -0.95 -12.57 -3.65
CA THR A 176 -0.39 -13.26 -4.82
C THR A 176 0.48 -14.44 -4.40
N SER A 177 0.48 -15.50 -5.18
CA SER A 177 1.38 -16.61 -4.96
C SER A 177 2.84 -16.25 -5.29
N GLN A 178 3.05 -15.38 -6.27
CA GLN A 178 4.37 -14.93 -6.64
C GLN A 178 5.09 -14.27 -5.48
N CYS A 179 4.44 -13.35 -4.75
CA CYS A 179 5.05 -12.63 -3.63
C CYS A 179 5.26 -13.54 -2.41
N LEU A 180 4.20 -14.15 -1.86
CA LEU A 180 4.34 -14.85 -0.58
C LEU A 180 5.13 -16.17 -0.67
N LEU A 181 5.28 -16.73 -1.88
CA LEU A 181 6.13 -17.89 -2.12
C LEU A 181 7.53 -17.52 -2.66
N ALA A 182 7.81 -16.22 -2.82
CA ALA A 182 9.12 -15.75 -3.29
C ALA A 182 10.26 -16.20 -2.38
N PRO A 183 11.48 -16.40 -2.92
CA PRO A 183 12.66 -16.72 -2.12
C PRO A 183 12.94 -15.69 -1.01
N HIS A 184 13.58 -16.16 0.06
CA HIS A 184 14.01 -15.33 1.21
C HIS A 184 12.89 -14.63 1.99
N ARG A 185 11.60 -15.03 1.80
CA ARG A 185 10.52 -14.57 2.66
C ARG A 185 10.26 -15.55 3.80
N ASN A 186 9.50 -16.60 3.57
CA ASN A 186 9.03 -17.49 4.64
C ASN A 186 9.37 -18.97 4.42
N GLN A 187 10.35 -19.30 3.61
CA GLN A 187 10.75 -20.70 3.42
C GLN A 187 11.21 -21.32 4.76
N PRO A 188 10.88 -22.59 5.02
CA PRO A 188 10.36 -23.61 4.08
C PRO A 188 8.84 -23.72 4.03
N PHE A 189 8.06 -22.69 4.42
CA PHE A 189 6.61 -22.75 4.43
C PHE A 189 6.03 -22.91 3.01
N THR A 190 5.08 -23.83 2.89
CA THR A 190 4.29 -24.04 1.67
C THR A 190 3.12 -23.04 1.60
N ARG A 191 2.43 -22.99 0.46
CA ARG A 191 1.19 -22.19 0.28
C ARG A 191 0.16 -22.52 1.36
N GLU A 192 -0.04 -23.81 1.67
CA GLU A 192 -0.99 -24.27 2.70
C GLU A 192 -0.58 -23.81 4.10
N ASN A 193 0.72 -23.80 4.40
CA ASN A 193 1.23 -23.28 5.68
C ASN A 193 0.96 -21.79 5.79
N ILE A 194 1.28 -21.01 4.76
CA ILE A 194 1.08 -19.56 4.74
C ILE A 194 -0.41 -19.23 4.79
N ASP A 195 -1.27 -19.92 4.03
CA ASP A 195 -2.73 -19.79 4.07
C ASP A 195 -3.27 -19.96 5.51
N SER A 196 -2.82 -21.02 6.18
CA SER A 196 -3.22 -21.29 7.58
C SER A 196 -2.73 -20.21 8.54
N LEU A 197 -1.50 -19.70 8.35
CA LEU A 197 -0.93 -18.63 9.16
C LEU A 197 -1.68 -17.31 8.97
N LEU A 198 -1.96 -16.91 7.72
CA LEU A 198 -2.74 -15.69 7.43
C LEU A 198 -4.15 -15.78 8.05
N LYS A 199 -4.82 -16.93 7.96
CA LYS A 199 -6.10 -17.17 8.64
C LYS A 199 -5.99 -17.04 10.16
N THR A 200 -4.87 -17.45 10.74
CA THR A 200 -4.63 -17.36 12.18
C THR A 200 -4.33 -15.93 12.60
N PHE A 201 -3.44 -15.21 11.88
CA PHE A 201 -3.06 -13.84 12.21
C PHE A 201 -4.23 -12.87 12.11
N PHE A 202 -5.05 -13.01 11.06
CA PHE A 202 -6.11 -12.05 10.73
C PHE A 202 -7.52 -12.55 11.05
N PHE A 203 -7.67 -13.71 11.68
CA PHE A 203 -8.98 -14.39 11.87
C PHE A 203 -9.77 -14.48 10.58
N ALA A 204 -9.05 -14.66 9.46
CA ALA A 204 -9.65 -14.71 8.14
C ALA A 204 -10.38 -16.03 7.91
N LYS A 205 -11.51 -15.95 7.20
CA LYS A 205 -12.33 -17.09 6.79
C LYS A 205 -11.78 -17.74 5.54
N GLN A 206 -11.23 -16.93 4.63
CA GLN A 206 -10.60 -17.42 3.40
C GLN A 206 -9.41 -16.54 3.01
N VAL A 207 -8.48 -17.12 2.27
CA VAL A 207 -7.41 -16.43 1.57
C VAL A 207 -7.57 -16.71 0.08
N VAL A 208 -7.67 -15.65 -0.71
CA VAL A 208 -7.73 -15.71 -2.17
C VAL A 208 -6.31 -15.48 -2.70
N TRP A 209 -5.80 -16.45 -3.43
CA TRP A 209 -4.49 -16.41 -4.04
C TRP A 209 -4.60 -16.10 -5.52
N LEU A 210 -3.96 -15.04 -5.98
CA LEU A 210 -3.84 -14.68 -7.38
C LEU A 210 -2.52 -15.25 -7.92
N ASP A 211 -2.61 -15.92 -9.05
CA ASP A 211 -1.46 -16.63 -9.66
C ASP A 211 -0.94 -15.91 -10.91
N HIS A 212 -1.56 -14.78 -11.28
CA HIS A 212 -1.30 -14.00 -12.49
C HIS A 212 -1.26 -12.51 -12.20
N GLY A 213 -0.77 -11.72 -13.14
CA GLY A 213 -0.66 -10.26 -13.07
C GLY A 213 0.75 -9.81 -12.71
N ASN A 214 1.76 -10.38 -13.36
CA ASN A 214 3.15 -9.96 -13.18
C ASN A 214 3.38 -8.59 -13.85
N LEU A 215 3.49 -7.54 -13.04
CA LEU A 215 3.77 -6.18 -13.52
C LEU A 215 5.27 -6.05 -13.82
N VAL A 216 5.61 -5.80 -15.10
CA VAL A 216 7.01 -5.62 -15.51
C VAL A 216 7.59 -4.37 -14.87
N GLY A 217 8.78 -4.51 -14.29
CA GLY A 217 9.46 -3.46 -13.54
C GLY A 217 9.17 -3.48 -12.04
N ASP A 218 8.18 -4.26 -11.55
CA ASP A 218 7.98 -4.46 -10.12
C ASP A 218 9.15 -5.27 -9.52
N ASP A 219 9.69 -4.81 -8.41
CA ASP A 219 10.79 -5.47 -7.69
C ASP A 219 10.36 -6.07 -6.34
N THR A 220 9.05 -6.02 -6.03
CA THR A 220 8.46 -6.60 -4.82
C THR A 220 8.16 -8.09 -4.93
N ASP A 221 8.38 -8.71 -6.08
CA ASP A 221 7.96 -10.06 -6.46
C ASP A 221 6.43 -10.21 -6.61
N GLY A 222 5.75 -9.16 -7.06
CA GLY A 222 4.33 -9.22 -7.41
C GLY A 222 3.39 -8.90 -6.25
N HIS A 223 3.56 -7.75 -5.61
CA HIS A 223 2.59 -7.24 -4.65
C HIS A 223 1.20 -7.08 -5.26
N ILE A 224 0.16 -7.46 -4.51
CA ILE A 224 -1.22 -7.40 -4.99
C ILE A 224 -1.70 -5.96 -5.20
N ASP A 225 -1.23 -5.00 -4.42
CA ASP A 225 -1.63 -3.59 -4.47
C ASP A 225 -1.20 -2.88 -5.77
N THR A 226 -0.34 -3.52 -6.56
CA THR A 226 0.06 -3.04 -7.89
C THR A 226 -0.88 -3.51 -9.01
N ILE A 227 -1.72 -4.53 -8.77
CA ILE A 227 -2.53 -5.19 -9.79
C ILE A 227 -4.02 -5.27 -9.47
N VAL A 228 -4.39 -5.47 -8.19
CA VAL A 228 -5.79 -5.61 -7.75
C VAL A 228 -6.01 -4.90 -6.43
N ARG A 229 -7.08 -4.13 -6.33
CA ARG A 229 -7.50 -3.45 -5.10
C ARG A 229 -8.92 -3.83 -4.74
N VAL A 230 -9.16 -4.00 -3.44
CA VAL A 230 -10.50 -4.27 -2.92
C VAL A 230 -11.23 -2.96 -2.63
N ALA A 231 -12.52 -2.91 -2.93
CA ALA A 231 -13.38 -1.75 -2.71
C ALA A 231 -14.75 -2.17 -2.11
N PRO A 232 -15.55 -1.21 -1.62
CA PRO A 232 -16.87 -1.49 -1.06
C PRO A 232 -17.78 -2.30 -2.00
N HIS A 233 -18.77 -2.98 -1.41
CA HIS A 233 -19.79 -3.74 -2.12
C HIS A 233 -19.23 -4.89 -2.97
N ASP A 234 -18.29 -5.66 -2.39
CA ASP A 234 -17.66 -6.81 -3.03
C ASP A 234 -17.10 -6.48 -4.43
N THR A 235 -16.45 -5.32 -4.53
CA THR A 235 -15.87 -4.80 -5.77
C THR A 235 -14.35 -5.02 -5.79
N LEU A 236 -13.82 -5.49 -6.90
CA LEU A 236 -12.39 -5.54 -7.20
C LEU A 236 -12.09 -4.58 -8.36
N LEU A 237 -11.16 -3.64 -8.13
CA LEU A 237 -10.54 -2.89 -9.21
C LEU A 237 -9.28 -3.66 -9.62
N TYR A 238 -9.07 -3.85 -10.89
CA TYR A 238 -7.91 -4.58 -11.40
C TYR A 238 -7.35 -3.94 -12.66
N VAL A 239 -6.05 -4.04 -12.83
CA VAL A 239 -5.39 -3.58 -14.05
C VAL A 239 -5.68 -4.56 -15.18
N GLY A 240 -6.14 -4.05 -16.32
CA GLY A 240 -6.39 -4.85 -17.51
C GLY A 240 -5.54 -4.39 -18.68
N CYS A 241 -4.84 -5.31 -19.34
CA CYS A 241 -4.07 -5.06 -20.54
C CYS A 241 -4.89 -5.45 -21.77
N ASP A 242 -5.19 -4.47 -22.64
CA ASP A 242 -5.99 -4.68 -23.88
C ASP A 242 -5.11 -4.63 -25.15
N ASP A 243 -3.83 -4.28 -25.06
CA ASP A 243 -2.90 -4.27 -26.19
C ASP A 243 -2.24 -5.65 -26.35
N PRO A 244 -2.58 -6.44 -27.40
CA PRO A 244 -1.98 -7.76 -27.60
C PRO A 244 -0.49 -7.72 -27.96
N GLU A 245 0.06 -6.55 -28.29
CA GLU A 245 1.49 -6.35 -28.54
C GLU A 245 2.28 -6.00 -27.24
N ASP A 246 1.57 -5.80 -26.11
CA ASP A 246 2.23 -5.59 -24.81
C ASP A 246 2.72 -6.93 -24.26
N GLU A 247 3.96 -6.98 -23.80
CA GLU A 247 4.57 -8.19 -23.21
C GLU A 247 3.81 -8.75 -22.00
N GLN A 248 3.00 -7.92 -21.32
CA GLN A 248 2.20 -8.31 -20.15
C GLN A 248 0.79 -8.82 -20.55
N TYR A 249 0.40 -8.72 -21.83
CA TYR A 249 -0.97 -9.00 -22.28
C TYR A 249 -1.49 -10.36 -21.82
N GLU A 250 -0.75 -11.43 -22.09
CA GLU A 250 -1.21 -12.79 -21.83
C GLU A 250 -1.45 -13.04 -20.34
N ASP A 251 -0.55 -12.53 -19.48
CA ASP A 251 -0.64 -12.75 -18.03
C ASP A 251 -1.76 -11.93 -17.41
N PHE A 252 -1.97 -10.67 -17.83
CA PHE A 252 -3.10 -9.86 -17.37
C PHE A 252 -4.46 -10.36 -17.91
N GLN A 253 -4.51 -10.97 -19.10
CA GLN A 253 -5.69 -11.69 -19.56
C GLN A 253 -5.97 -12.94 -18.71
N ALA A 254 -4.93 -13.62 -18.23
CA ALA A 254 -5.08 -14.74 -17.32
C ALA A 254 -5.57 -14.28 -15.93
N LEU A 255 -5.06 -13.16 -15.41
CA LEU A 255 -5.56 -12.51 -14.20
C LEU A 255 -7.07 -12.21 -14.31
N GLU A 256 -7.50 -11.55 -15.38
CA GLU A 256 -8.92 -11.23 -15.59
C GLU A 256 -9.80 -12.49 -15.61
N LYS A 257 -9.33 -13.55 -16.28
CA LYS A 257 -10.02 -14.86 -16.29
C LYS A 257 -10.08 -15.50 -14.90
N GLN A 258 -9.05 -15.33 -14.07
CA GLN A 258 -9.04 -15.79 -12.70
C GLN A 258 -10.04 -15.00 -11.84
N LEU A 259 -10.02 -13.66 -11.91
CA LEU A 259 -10.92 -12.79 -11.15
C LEU A 259 -12.40 -13.06 -11.45
N LYS A 260 -12.76 -13.32 -12.72
CA LYS A 260 -14.13 -13.67 -13.14
C LYS A 260 -14.67 -14.96 -12.51
N LYS A 261 -13.81 -15.79 -11.93
CA LYS A 261 -14.18 -17.05 -11.27
C LYS A 261 -14.22 -16.94 -9.75
N LEU A 262 -13.88 -15.80 -9.20
CA LEU A 262 -13.86 -15.58 -7.75
C LEU A 262 -15.28 -15.34 -7.21
N PHE A 263 -15.50 -15.86 -6.02
CA PHE A 263 -16.69 -15.64 -5.22
C PHE A 263 -16.26 -15.16 -3.82
N ASN A 264 -17.05 -14.25 -3.25
CA ASN A 264 -16.87 -13.88 -1.86
C ASN A 264 -17.21 -15.06 -0.92
N TYR A 265 -16.91 -14.90 0.36
CA TYR A 265 -17.15 -15.98 1.35
C TYR A 265 -18.64 -16.40 1.45
N GLU A 266 -19.57 -15.54 1.03
CA GLU A 266 -21.01 -15.83 1.00
C GLU A 266 -21.47 -16.52 -0.28
N GLY A 267 -20.57 -16.70 -1.26
CA GLY A 267 -20.84 -17.37 -2.54
C GLY A 267 -21.35 -16.45 -3.65
N TYR A 268 -21.23 -15.13 -3.51
CA TYR A 268 -21.57 -14.16 -4.55
C TYR A 268 -20.35 -13.77 -5.39
N PRO A 269 -20.52 -13.56 -6.72
CA PRO A 269 -19.42 -13.10 -7.56
C PRO A 269 -19.02 -11.66 -7.19
N TYR A 270 -17.73 -11.34 -7.35
CA TYR A 270 -17.26 -9.96 -7.21
C TYR A 270 -17.70 -9.09 -8.40
N ARG A 271 -18.01 -7.83 -8.11
CA ARG A 271 -18.11 -6.79 -9.14
C ARG A 271 -16.68 -6.43 -9.58
N LEU A 272 -16.41 -6.51 -10.87
CA LEU A 272 -15.11 -6.21 -11.45
C LEU A 272 -15.12 -4.85 -12.15
N LEU A 273 -14.18 -3.98 -11.81
CA LEU A 273 -13.93 -2.70 -12.45
C LEU A 273 -12.51 -2.71 -13.03
N LYS A 274 -12.41 -2.61 -14.34
CA LYS A 274 -11.12 -2.65 -15.04
C LYS A 274 -10.48 -1.26 -15.06
N LEU A 275 -9.29 -1.13 -14.50
CA LEU A 275 -8.39 0.00 -14.67
C LEU A 275 -7.60 -0.18 -15.96
N PRO A 276 -7.35 0.87 -16.75
CA PRO A 276 -6.52 0.74 -17.93
C PRO A 276 -5.07 0.42 -17.55
N MET A 277 -4.35 -0.28 -18.42
CA MET A 277 -2.90 -0.39 -18.37
C MET A 277 -2.31 0.93 -18.86
N PRO A 278 -1.43 1.63 -18.12
CA PRO A 278 -0.66 2.74 -18.66
C PRO A 278 0.15 2.31 -19.89
N ASP A 279 0.35 3.23 -20.85
CA ASP A 279 1.37 3.00 -21.88
C ASP A 279 2.71 2.81 -21.23
N ALA A 280 3.52 1.88 -21.75
CA ALA A 280 4.82 1.56 -21.18
C ALA A 280 5.69 2.81 -21.05
N ILE A 281 6.27 3.01 -19.86
CA ILE A 281 7.19 4.10 -19.55
C ILE A 281 8.56 3.49 -19.31
N TYR A 282 9.57 4.04 -19.97
CA TYR A 282 10.95 3.56 -19.87
C TYR A 282 11.84 4.62 -19.25
N ASP A 283 12.77 4.19 -18.38
CA ASP A 283 13.79 5.06 -17.79
C ASP A 283 15.10 4.97 -18.58
N GLU A 284 15.45 6.05 -19.27
CA GLU A 284 16.72 6.20 -19.97
C GLU A 284 17.75 6.98 -19.13
N GLY A 285 17.55 7.07 -17.82
CA GLY A 285 18.42 7.79 -16.88
C GLY A 285 18.15 9.29 -16.86
N ASP A 286 18.42 9.99 -17.95
CA ASP A 286 18.22 11.46 -18.02
C ASP A 286 16.75 11.84 -18.23
N ARG A 287 15.94 10.96 -18.84
CA ARG A 287 14.53 11.20 -19.18
C ARG A 287 13.67 9.94 -19.07
N LEU A 288 12.37 10.14 -18.98
CA LEU A 288 11.36 9.12 -19.19
C LEU A 288 10.84 9.20 -20.64
N THR A 289 10.53 8.05 -21.22
CA THR A 289 9.98 7.98 -22.60
C THR A 289 8.93 6.88 -22.70
N THR A 290 7.98 7.04 -23.62
CA THR A 290 7.01 6.03 -24.04
C THR A 290 7.37 5.40 -25.38
N ASP A 291 8.57 5.67 -25.91
CA ASP A 291 9.04 5.08 -27.17
C ASP A 291 9.28 3.58 -27.00
N LYS A 292 8.53 2.75 -27.75
CA LYS A 292 8.69 1.28 -27.78
C LYS A 292 10.09 0.82 -28.28
N GLY A 293 10.87 1.71 -28.88
CA GLY A 293 12.26 1.47 -29.28
C GLY A 293 13.29 1.83 -28.22
N SER A 294 12.86 2.28 -27.04
CA SER A 294 13.75 2.62 -25.92
C SER A 294 14.63 1.44 -25.51
N LYS A 295 15.83 1.76 -25.03
CA LYS A 295 16.75 0.80 -24.41
C LYS A 295 16.76 0.91 -22.89
N GLY A 296 15.94 1.80 -22.34
CA GLY A 296 15.76 1.95 -20.90
C GLY A 296 14.94 0.81 -20.29
N ASP A 297 15.01 0.68 -18.98
CA ASP A 297 14.20 -0.29 -18.24
C ASP A 297 12.72 0.18 -18.21
N ARG A 298 11.79 -0.77 -18.42
CA ARG A 298 10.36 -0.51 -18.27
C ARG A 298 10.02 -0.34 -16.80
N LEU A 299 9.33 0.74 -16.46
CA LEU A 299 8.91 1.05 -15.10
C LEU A 299 7.50 0.51 -14.78
N PRO A 300 7.21 0.16 -13.52
CA PRO A 300 5.95 -0.47 -13.11
C PRO A 300 4.83 0.55 -12.95
N ALA A 301 4.44 1.23 -14.02
CA ALA A 301 3.31 2.15 -13.99
C ALA A 301 1.98 1.39 -13.85
N THR A 302 1.18 1.76 -12.84
CA THR A 302 -0.10 1.12 -12.56
C THR A 302 -1.07 2.08 -11.89
N TYR A 303 -2.35 2.08 -12.30
CA TYR A 303 -3.40 2.85 -11.63
C TYR A 303 -3.99 2.14 -10.40
N ALA A 304 -3.64 0.88 -10.14
CA ALA A 304 -4.11 0.16 -8.96
C ALA A 304 -3.47 0.65 -7.66
N ASN A 305 -2.28 1.23 -7.72
CA ASN A 305 -1.53 1.63 -6.52
C ASN A 305 -2.03 2.98 -5.94
N PHE A 306 -3.34 3.10 -5.71
CA PHE A 306 -3.99 4.28 -5.15
C PHE A 306 -4.14 4.19 -3.62
N LEU A 307 -4.13 5.35 -2.95
CA LEU A 307 -4.37 5.50 -1.51
C LEU A 307 -5.82 5.88 -1.24
N ILE A 308 -6.45 5.19 -0.28
CA ILE A 308 -7.81 5.49 0.18
C ILE A 308 -7.72 6.32 1.47
N LEU A 309 -8.40 7.48 1.50
CA LEU A 309 -8.54 8.36 2.65
C LEU A 309 -10.01 8.41 3.11
N ASN A 310 -10.30 8.97 4.28
CA ASN A 310 -11.66 9.11 4.80
C ASN A 310 -12.64 9.81 3.83
N GLY A 311 -12.18 10.78 3.06
CA GLY A 311 -13.02 11.56 2.13
C GLY A 311 -12.50 11.64 0.71
N ALA A 312 -11.38 10.98 0.40
CA ALA A 312 -10.76 11.02 -0.92
C ALA A 312 -10.12 9.69 -1.30
N VAL A 313 -9.77 9.55 -2.58
CA VAL A 313 -8.85 8.54 -3.10
C VAL A 313 -7.79 9.27 -3.90
N ILE A 314 -6.52 9.10 -3.53
CA ILE A 314 -5.39 9.64 -4.29
C ILE A 314 -4.90 8.56 -5.23
N TYR A 315 -4.94 8.81 -6.55
CA TYR A 315 -4.49 7.84 -7.54
C TYR A 315 -3.29 8.36 -8.34
N PRO A 316 -2.38 7.48 -8.77
CA PRO A 316 -1.24 7.88 -9.58
C PRO A 316 -1.66 8.31 -10.97
N THR A 317 -1.01 9.36 -11.50
CA THR A 317 -1.13 9.80 -12.89
C THR A 317 0.22 9.74 -13.58
N TYR A 318 0.20 9.55 -14.90
CA TYR A 318 1.41 9.27 -15.67
C TYR A 318 1.56 10.17 -16.90
N ASN A 319 0.93 11.35 -16.89
CA ASN A 319 0.89 12.26 -18.03
C ASN A 319 0.32 11.58 -19.31
N GLN A 320 -0.68 10.74 -19.11
CA GLN A 320 -1.42 10.02 -20.15
C GLN A 320 -2.92 10.38 -20.03
N PRO A 321 -3.36 11.56 -20.50
CA PRO A 321 -4.64 12.17 -20.13
C PRO A 321 -5.87 11.28 -20.33
N GLU A 322 -5.92 10.49 -21.40
CA GLU A 322 -7.05 9.60 -21.69
C GLU A 322 -7.12 8.44 -20.68
N LYS A 323 -5.97 7.85 -20.35
CA LYS A 323 -5.86 6.75 -19.39
C LYS A 323 -5.97 7.23 -17.96
N ASP A 324 -5.38 8.38 -17.63
CA ASP A 324 -5.51 9.03 -16.32
C ASP A 324 -6.99 9.31 -16.01
N GLU A 325 -7.76 9.85 -16.99
CA GLU A 325 -9.19 10.13 -16.82
C GLU A 325 -10.04 8.84 -16.75
N GLU A 326 -9.72 7.82 -17.55
CA GLU A 326 -10.41 6.53 -17.49
C GLU A 326 -10.18 5.86 -16.11
N ALA A 327 -8.95 5.84 -15.61
CA ALA A 327 -8.63 5.32 -14.27
C ALA A 327 -9.41 6.07 -13.20
N LYS A 328 -9.43 7.41 -13.25
CA LYS A 328 -10.24 8.25 -12.35
C LYS A 328 -11.70 7.85 -12.36
N ARG A 329 -12.28 7.65 -13.54
CA ARG A 329 -13.69 7.27 -13.71
C ARG A 329 -13.99 5.90 -13.07
N GLN A 330 -13.12 4.91 -13.26
CA GLN A 330 -13.29 3.58 -12.67
C GLN A 330 -13.17 3.63 -11.15
N ILE A 331 -12.22 4.38 -10.61
CA ILE A 331 -12.06 4.57 -9.16
C ILE A 331 -13.29 5.30 -8.58
N GLN A 332 -13.81 6.33 -9.27
CA GLN A 332 -15.01 7.05 -8.83
C GLN A 332 -16.25 6.15 -8.78
N LEU A 333 -16.37 5.15 -9.68
CA LEU A 333 -17.44 4.15 -9.65
C LEU A 333 -17.36 3.21 -8.45
N ALA A 334 -16.15 2.97 -7.93
CA ALA A 334 -15.92 2.16 -6.73
C ALA A 334 -16.12 2.95 -5.44
N PHE A 335 -15.81 4.25 -5.47
CA PHE A 335 -15.85 5.17 -4.32
C PHE A 335 -16.68 6.42 -4.65
N PRO A 336 -18.02 6.29 -4.84
CA PRO A 336 -18.86 7.38 -5.30
C PRO A 336 -18.93 8.58 -4.33
N ASP A 337 -18.67 8.34 -3.05
CA ASP A 337 -18.75 9.34 -1.97
C ASP A 337 -17.39 9.98 -1.64
N ARG A 338 -16.33 9.67 -2.41
CA ARG A 338 -14.99 10.20 -2.20
C ARG A 338 -14.54 11.06 -3.38
N GLU A 339 -13.77 12.10 -3.09
CA GLU A 339 -13.08 12.88 -4.11
C GLU A 339 -11.92 12.05 -4.70
N VAL A 340 -11.84 11.93 -6.03
CA VAL A 340 -10.74 11.20 -6.71
C VAL A 340 -9.73 12.20 -7.23
N ILE A 341 -8.53 12.20 -6.64
CA ILE A 341 -7.47 13.19 -6.85
C ILE A 341 -6.28 12.51 -7.50
N GLY A 342 -5.86 13.00 -8.67
CA GLY A 342 -4.66 12.51 -9.36
C GLY A 342 -3.40 13.19 -8.83
N VAL A 343 -2.33 12.43 -8.64
CA VAL A 343 -0.98 12.93 -8.29
C VAL A 343 0.04 12.36 -9.28
N ASP A 344 0.88 13.24 -9.83
CA ASP A 344 1.94 12.84 -10.75
C ASP A 344 2.91 11.87 -10.07
N SER A 345 2.98 10.66 -10.60
CA SER A 345 3.76 9.55 -10.05
C SER A 345 4.96 9.15 -10.92
N LEU A 346 5.28 9.93 -11.97
CA LEU A 346 6.42 9.67 -12.84
C LEU A 346 7.75 9.62 -12.09
N THR A 347 7.91 10.41 -11.03
CA THR A 347 9.10 10.33 -10.18
C THR A 347 9.08 9.08 -9.31
N ILE A 348 7.91 8.71 -8.77
CA ILE A 348 7.80 7.59 -7.82
C ILE A 348 8.18 6.27 -8.50
N ILE A 349 7.65 6.00 -9.71
CA ILE A 349 7.87 4.74 -10.42
C ILE A 349 9.34 4.49 -10.78
N ARG A 350 10.22 5.50 -10.75
CA ARG A 350 11.67 5.35 -10.95
C ARG A 350 12.36 4.52 -9.86
N GLN A 351 11.71 4.37 -8.72
CA GLN A 351 12.13 3.48 -7.62
C GLN A 351 11.14 2.33 -7.44
N HIS A 352 10.51 1.91 -8.54
CA HIS A 352 9.74 0.67 -8.68
C HIS A 352 8.46 0.55 -7.84
N GLY A 353 8.00 1.64 -7.17
CA GLY A 353 6.75 1.71 -6.41
C GLY A 353 5.81 2.81 -6.91
N SER A 354 4.70 3.05 -6.19
CA SER A 354 3.78 4.14 -6.46
C SER A 354 3.17 4.71 -5.17
N ILE A 355 2.03 5.42 -5.24
CA ILE A 355 1.47 6.19 -4.11
C ILE A 355 1.13 5.31 -2.91
N HIS A 356 0.46 4.18 -3.12
CA HIS A 356 0.08 3.27 -2.04
C HIS A 356 1.29 2.72 -1.30
N CYS A 357 2.33 2.36 -2.03
CA CYS A 357 3.58 1.85 -1.47
C CYS A 357 4.28 2.85 -0.52
N LEU A 358 4.11 4.16 -0.75
CA LEU A 358 4.69 5.20 0.11
C LEU A 358 3.93 5.40 1.43
N THR A 359 2.75 4.81 1.59
CA THR A 359 1.78 5.17 2.63
C THR A 359 1.31 3.96 3.43
N MET A 360 1.04 4.13 4.74
CA MET A 360 0.36 3.13 5.56
C MET A 360 -0.78 3.80 6.34
N GLN A 361 -2.00 3.27 6.19
CA GLN A 361 -3.16 3.75 6.93
C GLN A 361 -3.15 3.23 8.38
N LEU A 362 -3.59 4.08 9.30
CA LEU A 362 -3.80 3.76 10.70
C LEU A 362 -5.29 3.92 11.04
N PRO A 363 -5.98 2.88 11.53
CA PRO A 363 -7.43 2.93 11.75
C PRO A 363 -7.82 3.95 12.81
N ALA A 364 -9.10 4.35 12.77
CA ALA A 364 -9.65 5.34 13.69
C ALA A 364 -9.42 4.93 15.16
N GLY A 365 -8.73 5.78 15.92
CA GLY A 365 -8.33 5.55 17.30
C GLY A 365 -6.93 4.94 17.49
N ALA A 366 -6.18 4.68 16.41
CA ALA A 366 -4.84 4.09 16.51
C ALA A 366 -3.75 5.08 16.98
N ILE A 367 -3.97 6.38 16.82
CA ILE A 367 -3.02 7.41 17.27
C ILE A 367 -3.67 8.35 18.30
N LYS A 368 -2.83 8.99 19.10
CA LYS A 368 -3.25 9.93 20.15
C LYS A 368 -3.68 11.28 19.62
#